data_376b89273c306c4dc8be5da19a8afe35
#
_entry.id   376b89273c306c4dc8be5da19a8afe35
#
_cell.length_a   1.000
_cell.length_b   1.000
_cell.length_c   1.000
_cell.angle_alpha   90.00
_cell.angle_beta   90.00
_cell.angle_gamma   90.00
#
_symmetry.space_group_name_H-M   'P 1'
#
loop_
_entity.id
_entity.type
_entity.pdbx_description
1 polymer ?
#
loop_
_entity_poly.entity_id
_entity_poly.type
_entity_poly.pdbx_seq_one_letter_code
_entity_poly.pdbx_strand_id
1 'polypeptide(L)'
;LHMRSHSFPTRRSSDLGISAGNEVQLRGMSLYWSLLDRATMYYSVAGISTIVRQMKAEVVRLAIGTTENWGGISGYIKEPEAQRELIKNAVEAAVKNDIYVIIDWHSHTATNQLAEATQFFTEVAEAYGGYDNVIFEIFNEPKSQPWTEIREYANQIIAVIRQYSDNLILVGNPNWDQKPHVAIGNEVEDPAHNVAYTFHYYAGTHGKWERGNAEKAIKGGLPIFVSEWGTGTADGKGTPDPEKNQVWQDWMDEYKLSSANWSASRINEGSAAFANESTLDTLVFTPSGELVKSFLAKNPDTYEACATK
;
A
#
# COMPACT_ATOMS: atom_id res chain seq x y z
N LEU A 1 -11.10 22.04 -7.91
CA LEU A 1 -9.98 21.13 -8.19
C LEU A 1 -10.54 19.96 -8.99
N HIS A 2 -10.19 19.85 -10.27
CA HIS A 2 -10.53 18.67 -11.06
C HIS A 2 -9.54 17.58 -10.69
N MET A 3 -9.99 16.62 -9.86
CA MET A 3 -9.23 15.40 -9.64
C MET A 3 -9.31 14.53 -10.88
N ARG A 4 -8.18 13.99 -11.32
CA ARG A 4 -8.11 13.04 -12.42
C ARG A 4 -8.64 11.70 -11.91
N SER A 5 -9.73 11.20 -12.50
CA SER A 5 -10.15 9.83 -12.26
C SER A 5 -9.19 8.90 -12.99
N HIS A 6 -8.38 8.18 -12.23
CA HIS A 6 -7.52 7.14 -12.77
C HIS A 6 -8.19 5.79 -12.55
N SER A 7 -8.36 5.01 -13.61
CA SER A 7 -8.81 3.63 -13.50
C SER A 7 -7.65 2.74 -13.05
N PHE A 8 -7.88 1.92 -12.03
CA PHE A 8 -6.85 1.03 -11.49
C PHE A 8 -6.52 -0.15 -12.40
N PRO A 9 -5.25 -0.53 -12.53
CA PRO A 9 -4.79 -1.61 -13.40
C PRO A 9 -4.78 -2.97 -12.71
N THR A 10 -5.75 -3.30 -11.88
CA THR A 10 -5.79 -4.58 -11.20
C THR A 10 -6.71 -5.60 -11.86
N ARG A 11 -7.46 -5.20 -12.89
CA ARG A 11 -8.21 -6.09 -13.80
C ARG A 11 -7.92 -5.72 -15.25
N ARG A 12 -7.78 -6.72 -16.11
CA ARG A 12 -7.78 -6.49 -17.55
C ARG A 12 -9.12 -5.84 -17.91
N SER A 13 -9.07 -4.71 -18.59
CA SER A 13 -10.24 -3.94 -19.03
C SER A 13 -11.24 -4.74 -19.88
N SER A 14 -10.84 -5.92 -20.38
CA SER A 14 -11.68 -6.82 -21.19
C SER A 14 -12.78 -7.52 -20.41
N ASP A 15 -12.68 -7.60 -19.06
CA ASP A 15 -13.55 -8.48 -18.29
C ASP A 15 -14.75 -7.78 -17.65
N LEU A 16 -14.86 -6.45 -17.71
CA LEU A 16 -15.86 -5.70 -16.93
C LEU A 16 -16.82 -4.82 -17.71
N GLY A 17 -16.70 -4.67 -19.02
CA GLY A 17 -17.59 -3.82 -19.82
C GLY A 17 -17.62 -2.35 -19.37
N ILE A 18 -16.73 -1.92 -18.49
CA ILE A 18 -16.56 -0.55 -18.05
C ILE A 18 -15.72 0.15 -19.08
N SER A 19 -16.17 1.31 -19.55
CA SER A 19 -15.39 2.13 -20.47
C SER A 19 -14.03 2.41 -19.86
N ALA A 20 -13.00 1.74 -20.43
CA ALA A 20 -11.68 1.70 -19.91
C ALA A 20 -11.03 3.08 -19.93
N GLY A 21 -10.65 3.58 -18.77
CA GLY A 21 -9.52 4.49 -18.67
C GLY A 21 -8.23 3.76 -19.08
N ASN A 22 -7.18 4.49 -19.35
CA ASN A 22 -5.88 3.90 -19.65
C ASN A 22 -5.40 3.08 -18.45
N GLU A 23 -4.87 1.88 -18.70
CA GLU A 23 -4.25 1.03 -17.69
C GLU A 23 -3.03 1.76 -17.12
N VAL A 24 -2.96 1.91 -15.79
CA VAL A 24 -1.83 2.54 -15.09
C VAL A 24 -1.18 1.56 -14.13
N GLN A 25 0.13 1.63 -13.98
CA GLN A 25 0.89 0.90 -12.97
C GLN A 25 1.46 1.92 -12.00
N LEU A 26 0.88 2.00 -10.80
CA LEU A 26 1.33 2.92 -9.76
C LEU A 26 2.58 2.37 -9.08
N ARG A 27 3.61 3.20 -8.95
CA ARG A 27 4.82 2.88 -8.18
C ARG A 27 5.09 3.96 -7.15
N GLY A 28 5.29 3.55 -5.91
CA GLY A 28 5.49 4.53 -4.83
C GLY A 28 6.14 3.95 -3.59
N MET A 29 5.84 4.59 -2.46
CA MET A 29 6.53 4.35 -1.20
C MET A 29 5.51 4.05 -0.09
N SER A 30 5.81 3.06 0.75
CA SER A 30 5.19 2.94 2.07
C SER A 30 5.92 3.83 3.05
N LEU A 31 5.19 4.64 3.81
CA LEU A 31 5.73 5.24 5.02
C LEU A 31 5.96 4.13 6.06
N TYR A 32 6.90 4.34 6.95
CA TYR A 32 7.15 3.41 8.06
C TYR A 32 6.01 3.46 9.07
N TRP A 33 5.92 2.47 9.97
CA TRP A 33 4.94 2.45 11.06
C TRP A 33 4.74 3.83 11.69
N SER A 34 3.49 4.24 11.85
CA SER A 34 3.08 5.54 12.39
C SER A 34 3.39 5.75 13.88
N LEU A 35 4.22 4.92 14.48
CA LEU A 35 4.47 4.81 15.91
C LEU A 35 5.77 5.45 16.39
N LEU A 36 6.69 5.77 15.47
CA LEU A 36 8.01 6.29 15.81
C LEU A 36 8.18 7.72 15.33
N ASP A 37 8.59 8.63 16.20
CA ASP A 37 8.84 10.06 15.87
C ASP A 37 9.74 10.26 14.65
N ARG A 38 10.76 9.40 14.49
CA ARG A 38 11.68 9.44 13.35
C ARG A 38 11.05 9.06 12.02
N ALA A 39 9.89 8.41 12.07
CA ALA A 39 9.11 8.01 10.89
C ALA A 39 7.95 8.97 10.65
N THR A 40 7.27 9.42 11.71
CA THR A 40 6.07 10.25 11.62
C THR A 40 6.33 11.62 11.00
N MET A 41 7.58 12.10 10.98
CA MET A 41 7.93 13.33 10.26
C MET A 41 7.51 13.31 8.78
N TYR A 42 7.51 12.13 8.15
CA TYR A 42 7.10 11.98 6.76
C TYR A 42 5.58 11.92 6.57
N TYR A 43 4.80 11.72 7.65
CA TYR A 43 3.33 11.84 7.66
C TYR A 43 2.89 13.31 7.67
N SER A 44 3.49 14.12 6.85
CA SER A 44 3.22 15.56 6.75
C SER A 44 3.14 15.99 5.30
N VAL A 45 2.49 17.13 5.06
CA VAL A 45 2.41 17.70 3.71
C VAL A 45 3.81 17.95 3.13
N ALA A 46 4.74 18.46 3.94
CA ALA A 46 6.11 18.70 3.51
C ALA A 46 6.86 17.40 3.20
N GLY A 47 6.78 16.40 4.09
CA GLY A 47 7.45 15.12 3.92
C GLY A 47 6.99 14.38 2.67
N ILE A 48 5.67 14.21 2.49
CA ILE A 48 5.10 13.53 1.32
C ILE A 48 5.42 14.32 0.04
N SER A 49 5.28 15.66 0.04
CA SER A 49 5.61 16.45 -1.15
C SER A 49 7.09 16.31 -1.55
N THR A 50 7.99 16.16 -0.59
CA THR A 50 9.41 15.92 -0.86
C THR A 50 9.66 14.51 -1.41
N ILE A 51 9.00 13.48 -0.88
CA ILE A 51 9.04 12.12 -1.43
C ILE A 51 8.55 12.12 -2.88
N VAL A 52 7.40 12.72 -3.16
CA VAL A 52 6.87 12.83 -4.53
C VAL A 52 7.86 13.53 -5.46
N ARG A 53 8.37 14.68 -5.06
CA ARG A 53 9.28 15.47 -5.89
C ARG A 53 10.62 14.79 -6.16
N GLN A 54 11.21 14.13 -5.16
CA GLN A 54 12.57 13.59 -5.28
C GLN A 54 12.61 12.12 -5.70
N MET A 55 11.53 11.37 -5.50
CA MET A 55 11.42 9.96 -5.89
C MET A 55 10.41 9.68 -7.01
N LYS A 56 9.62 10.68 -7.45
CA LYS A 56 8.53 10.48 -8.41
C LYS A 56 7.48 9.46 -7.94
N ALA A 57 7.20 9.40 -6.64
CA ALA A 57 6.20 8.49 -6.10
C ALA A 57 4.78 8.88 -6.55
N GLU A 58 4.00 7.91 -7.02
CA GLU A 58 2.62 8.08 -7.50
C GLU A 58 1.60 7.57 -6.48
N VAL A 59 2.06 6.85 -5.50
CA VAL A 59 1.27 6.35 -4.37
C VAL A 59 2.10 6.39 -3.10
N VAL A 60 1.46 6.75 -1.98
CA VAL A 60 2.03 6.59 -0.64
C VAL A 60 1.13 5.68 0.18
N ARG A 61 1.72 4.75 0.93
CA ARG A 61 1.02 3.87 1.86
C ARG A 61 1.27 4.32 3.28
N LEU A 62 0.22 4.40 4.08
CA LEU A 62 0.25 4.81 5.47
C LEU A 62 0.13 3.57 6.36
N ALA A 63 1.23 3.10 6.91
CA ALA A 63 1.27 1.97 7.83
C ALA A 63 0.79 2.39 9.23
N ILE A 64 -0.54 2.45 9.42
CA ILE A 64 -1.17 2.93 10.66
C ILE A 64 -1.13 1.83 11.72
N GLY A 65 -0.26 1.99 12.71
CA GLY A 65 -0.12 1.05 13.82
C GLY A 65 -1.38 0.98 14.68
N THR A 66 -1.70 -0.18 15.22
CA THR A 66 -2.99 -0.44 15.90
C THR A 66 -2.88 -0.52 17.41
N THR A 67 -2.07 -1.45 17.95
CA THR A 67 -1.94 -1.71 19.40
C THR A 67 -0.56 -1.35 19.94
N GLU A 68 0.43 -1.25 19.12
CA GLU A 68 1.83 -1.14 19.48
C GLU A 68 2.13 0.22 20.12
N ASN A 69 3.14 0.22 20.98
CA ASN A 69 3.70 1.42 21.58
C ASN A 69 5.22 1.24 21.72
N TRP A 70 5.97 1.94 20.86
CA TRP A 70 7.42 1.83 20.79
C TRP A 70 8.15 3.09 21.29
N GLY A 71 7.48 3.85 22.18
CA GLY A 71 8.05 5.05 22.80
C GLY A 71 7.86 6.35 22.02
N GLY A 72 7.08 6.29 20.95
CA GLY A 72 6.56 7.46 20.24
C GLY A 72 5.05 7.58 20.44
N ILE A 73 4.32 7.83 19.36
CA ILE A 73 2.85 7.81 19.35
C ILE A 73 2.37 6.36 19.48
N SER A 74 1.37 6.12 20.30
CA SER A 74 0.74 4.80 20.38
C SER A 74 -0.14 4.53 19.16
N GLY A 75 -0.42 3.25 18.89
CA GLY A 75 -1.33 2.84 17.83
C GLY A 75 -2.76 3.37 18.02
N TYR A 76 -3.54 3.31 16.93
CA TYR A 76 -4.87 3.90 16.85
C TYR A 76 -5.81 3.49 17.99
N ILE A 77 -5.78 2.25 18.45
CA ILE A 77 -6.67 1.76 19.52
C ILE A 77 -6.47 2.52 20.83
N LYS A 78 -5.25 2.99 21.07
CA LYS A 78 -4.91 3.71 22.32
C LYS A 78 -4.91 5.23 22.16
N GLU A 79 -4.43 5.72 21.02
CA GLU A 79 -4.30 7.16 20.73
C GLU A 79 -4.92 7.50 19.37
N PRO A 80 -6.24 7.32 19.18
CA PRO A 80 -6.89 7.49 17.89
C PRO A 80 -6.73 8.91 17.32
N GLU A 81 -6.75 9.94 18.15
CA GLU A 81 -6.64 11.34 17.70
C GLU A 81 -5.28 11.61 17.04
N ALA A 82 -4.19 11.11 17.62
CA ALA A 82 -2.86 11.29 17.07
C ALA A 82 -2.74 10.58 15.71
N GLN A 83 -3.29 9.38 15.58
CA GLN A 83 -3.28 8.64 14.32
C GLN A 83 -4.18 9.30 13.24
N ARG A 84 -5.34 9.84 13.63
CA ARG A 84 -6.23 10.60 12.73
C ARG A 84 -5.53 11.84 12.16
N GLU A 85 -4.77 12.56 12.97
CA GLU A 85 -4.02 13.73 12.48
C GLU A 85 -2.94 13.35 11.47
N LEU A 86 -2.23 12.22 11.68
CA LEU A 86 -1.28 11.70 10.69
C LEU A 86 -1.96 11.34 9.38
N ILE A 87 -3.09 10.63 9.43
CA ILE A 87 -3.88 10.25 8.25
C ILE A 87 -4.35 11.51 7.50
N LYS A 88 -4.93 12.48 8.21
CA LYS A 88 -5.40 13.73 7.64
C LYS A 88 -4.30 14.45 6.89
N ASN A 89 -3.15 14.67 7.53
CA ASN A 89 -2.00 15.33 6.92
C ASN A 89 -1.51 14.62 5.65
N ALA A 90 -1.52 13.28 5.67
CA ALA A 90 -1.09 12.48 4.54
C ALA A 90 -2.11 12.48 3.38
N VAL A 91 -3.41 12.42 3.67
CA VAL A 91 -4.45 12.53 2.64
C VAL A 91 -4.44 13.92 2.00
N GLU A 92 -4.33 14.99 2.80
CA GLU A 92 -4.19 16.36 2.29
C GLU A 92 -2.96 16.50 1.39
N ALA A 93 -1.84 15.88 1.78
CA ALA A 93 -0.62 15.87 0.98
C ALA A 93 -0.82 15.12 -0.35
N ALA A 94 -1.48 13.96 -0.33
CA ALA A 94 -1.75 13.17 -1.52
C ALA A 94 -2.65 13.94 -2.51
N VAL A 95 -3.71 14.55 -2.03
CA VAL A 95 -4.59 15.42 -2.82
C VAL A 95 -3.82 16.59 -3.43
N LYS A 96 -2.98 17.27 -2.62
CA LYS A 96 -2.17 18.41 -3.08
C LYS A 96 -1.17 18.04 -4.18
N ASN A 97 -0.61 16.84 -4.12
CA ASN A 97 0.42 16.36 -5.05
C ASN A 97 -0.15 15.50 -6.20
N ASP A 98 -1.49 15.35 -6.29
CA ASP A 98 -2.18 14.54 -7.32
C ASP A 98 -1.65 13.10 -7.38
N ILE A 99 -1.49 12.46 -6.21
CA ILE A 99 -1.06 11.08 -6.05
C ILE A 99 -2.09 10.24 -5.28
N TYR A 100 -1.95 8.92 -5.35
CA TYR A 100 -2.77 8.00 -4.55
C TYR A 100 -2.25 7.87 -3.12
N VAL A 101 -3.17 7.54 -2.20
CA VAL A 101 -2.85 7.24 -0.81
C VAL A 101 -3.55 5.96 -0.36
N ILE A 102 -2.79 5.03 0.21
CA ILE A 102 -3.31 3.80 0.83
C ILE A 102 -3.39 4.04 2.34
N ILE A 103 -4.58 3.91 2.91
CA ILE A 103 -4.80 3.94 4.36
C ILE A 103 -4.86 2.49 4.85
N ASP A 104 -3.82 2.06 5.54
CA ASP A 104 -3.60 0.67 5.93
C ASP A 104 -3.81 0.46 7.43
N TRP A 105 -4.71 -0.47 7.78
CA TRP A 105 -4.82 -1.05 9.11
C TRP A 105 -3.63 -1.99 9.34
N HIS A 106 -2.52 -1.42 9.80
CA HIS A 106 -1.24 -2.10 9.88
C HIS A 106 -1.15 -3.03 11.09
N SER A 107 -1.84 -4.14 11.01
CA SER A 107 -1.97 -5.16 12.06
C SER A 107 -1.74 -6.56 11.49
N HIS A 108 -1.08 -7.41 12.26
CA HIS A 108 -0.95 -8.84 11.95
C HIS A 108 -2.09 -9.69 12.56
N THR A 109 -3.01 -9.06 13.29
CA THR A 109 -4.07 -9.73 14.08
C THR A 109 -5.42 -9.03 13.94
N ALA A 110 -5.70 -8.45 12.77
CA ALA A 110 -6.91 -7.65 12.53
C ALA A 110 -8.21 -8.44 12.78
N THR A 111 -8.21 -9.77 12.58
CA THR A 111 -9.35 -10.63 12.91
C THR A 111 -9.73 -10.57 14.42
N ASN A 112 -8.76 -10.29 15.28
CA ASN A 112 -8.99 -10.09 16.72
C ASN A 112 -9.35 -8.65 17.10
N GLN A 113 -9.38 -7.74 16.11
CA GLN A 113 -9.60 -6.30 16.27
C GLN A 113 -10.79 -5.82 15.44
N LEU A 114 -11.76 -6.70 15.19
CA LEU A 114 -12.87 -6.40 14.26
C LEU A 114 -13.68 -5.17 14.68
N ALA A 115 -13.93 -4.98 15.97
CA ALA A 115 -14.69 -3.82 16.45
C ALA A 115 -13.92 -2.51 16.25
N GLU A 116 -12.64 -2.49 16.55
CA GLU A 116 -11.76 -1.35 16.40
C GLU A 116 -11.51 -1.03 14.90
N ALA A 117 -11.29 -2.06 14.10
CA ALA A 117 -11.17 -1.91 12.65
C ALA A 117 -12.48 -1.39 12.03
N THR A 118 -13.64 -1.85 12.49
CA THR A 118 -14.95 -1.34 12.08
C THR A 118 -15.08 0.15 12.38
N GLN A 119 -14.71 0.59 13.58
CA GLN A 119 -14.71 2.00 13.95
C GLN A 119 -13.75 2.79 13.05
N PHE A 120 -12.52 2.33 12.90
CA PHE A 120 -11.50 2.98 12.07
C PHE A 120 -11.96 3.16 10.62
N PHE A 121 -12.44 2.08 9.97
CA PHE A 121 -12.87 2.15 8.58
C PHE A 121 -14.17 2.92 8.39
N THR A 122 -15.07 2.97 9.38
CA THR A 122 -16.20 3.88 9.36
C THR A 122 -15.72 5.33 9.30
N GLU A 123 -14.82 5.71 10.19
CA GLU A 123 -14.30 7.09 10.27
C GLU A 123 -13.53 7.50 9.02
N VAL A 124 -12.60 6.67 8.56
CA VAL A 124 -11.77 7.04 7.39
C VAL A 124 -12.53 6.96 6.07
N ALA A 125 -13.50 6.06 5.93
CA ALA A 125 -14.33 5.97 4.74
C ALA A 125 -15.35 7.12 4.67
N GLU A 126 -15.94 7.50 5.79
CA GLU A 126 -16.83 8.67 5.87
C GLU A 126 -16.06 9.98 5.55
N ALA A 127 -14.87 10.13 6.11
CA ALA A 127 -14.07 11.34 5.93
C ALA A 127 -13.41 11.45 4.55
N TYR A 128 -12.94 10.34 3.99
CA TYR A 128 -12.06 10.36 2.82
C TYR A 128 -12.56 9.51 1.64
N GLY A 129 -13.63 8.74 1.80
CA GLY A 129 -14.14 7.85 0.76
C GLY A 129 -14.66 8.55 -0.50
N GLY A 130 -14.93 9.87 -0.41
CA GLY A 130 -15.29 10.69 -1.56
C GLY A 130 -14.09 11.17 -2.41
N TYR A 131 -12.87 10.87 -2.02
CA TYR A 131 -11.67 11.20 -2.81
C TYR A 131 -11.25 9.98 -3.63
N ASP A 132 -11.28 10.09 -4.96
CA ASP A 132 -10.98 8.98 -5.89
C ASP A 132 -9.55 8.43 -5.78
N ASN A 133 -8.63 9.17 -5.15
CA ASN A 133 -7.25 8.80 -4.94
C ASN A 133 -6.97 8.09 -3.60
N VAL A 134 -8.01 7.78 -2.82
CA VAL A 134 -7.89 7.03 -1.55
C VAL A 134 -8.12 5.55 -1.80
N ILE A 135 -7.25 4.71 -1.26
CA ILE A 135 -7.29 3.25 -1.27
C ILE A 135 -7.33 2.77 0.19
N PHE A 136 -8.12 1.75 0.48
CA PHE A 136 -8.20 1.18 1.82
C PHE A 136 -7.50 -0.18 1.83
N GLU A 137 -6.54 -0.39 2.75
CA GLU A 137 -5.93 -1.70 3.00
C GLU A 137 -6.38 -2.21 4.36
N ILE A 138 -7.15 -3.30 4.35
CA ILE A 138 -7.95 -3.66 5.53
C ILE A 138 -7.28 -4.64 6.48
N PHE A 139 -6.15 -5.23 6.10
CA PHE A 139 -5.39 -6.14 6.93
C PHE A 139 -3.96 -6.28 6.42
N ASN A 140 -3.01 -5.70 7.13
CA ASN A 140 -1.59 -5.91 6.85
C ASN A 140 -1.13 -7.26 7.37
N GLU A 141 -0.60 -8.09 6.49
CA GLU A 141 0.17 -9.29 6.78
C GLU A 141 -0.47 -10.29 7.77
N PRO A 142 -1.62 -10.89 7.44
CA PRO A 142 -2.10 -12.05 8.19
C PRO A 142 -1.02 -13.14 8.26
N LYS A 143 -0.76 -13.68 9.45
CA LYS A 143 0.29 -14.70 9.65
C LYS A 143 -0.23 -16.11 9.39
N SER A 144 -0.79 -16.72 10.43
CA SER A 144 -1.28 -18.11 10.43
C SER A 144 -2.79 -18.23 10.32
N GLN A 145 -3.52 -17.12 10.25
CA GLN A 145 -4.97 -17.12 10.11
C GLN A 145 -5.36 -17.83 8.78
N PRO A 146 -6.30 -18.76 8.79
CA PRO A 146 -6.77 -19.40 7.56
C PRO A 146 -7.55 -18.40 6.70
N TRP A 147 -7.56 -18.62 5.39
CA TRP A 147 -8.28 -17.75 4.45
C TRP A 147 -9.76 -17.54 4.80
N THR A 148 -10.42 -18.56 5.31
CA THR A 148 -11.82 -18.47 5.73
C THR A 148 -12.06 -17.44 6.82
N GLU A 149 -11.18 -17.35 7.81
CA GLU A 149 -11.24 -16.34 8.88
C GLU A 149 -10.94 -14.95 8.35
N ILE A 150 -9.90 -14.83 7.50
CA ILE A 150 -9.54 -13.55 6.86
C ILE A 150 -10.69 -13.05 5.98
N ARG A 151 -11.29 -13.94 5.18
CA ARG A 151 -12.43 -13.62 4.32
C ARG A 151 -13.64 -13.14 5.10
N GLU A 152 -13.95 -13.78 6.21
CA GLU A 152 -15.08 -13.41 7.08
C GLU A 152 -14.87 -12.00 7.68
N TYR A 153 -13.68 -11.71 8.16
CA TYR A 153 -13.28 -10.37 8.60
C TYR A 153 -13.38 -9.36 7.44
N ALA A 154 -12.80 -9.68 6.29
CA ALA A 154 -12.77 -8.81 5.13
C ALA A 154 -14.17 -8.46 4.64
N ASN A 155 -15.09 -9.42 4.55
CA ASN A 155 -16.48 -9.17 4.13
C ASN A 155 -17.19 -8.19 5.06
N GLN A 156 -16.94 -8.24 6.37
CA GLN A 156 -17.52 -7.31 7.33
C GLN A 156 -16.96 -5.89 7.15
N ILE A 157 -15.64 -5.75 6.99
CA ILE A 157 -15.02 -4.44 6.80
C ILE A 157 -15.35 -3.85 5.42
N ILE A 158 -15.40 -4.65 4.37
CA ILE A 158 -15.86 -4.22 3.04
C ILE A 158 -17.28 -3.65 3.14
N ALA A 159 -18.19 -4.36 3.80
CA ALA A 159 -19.57 -3.88 3.98
C ALA A 159 -19.65 -2.53 4.74
N VAL A 160 -18.72 -2.26 5.65
CA VAL A 160 -18.60 -0.96 6.32
C VAL A 160 -18.15 0.13 5.36
N ILE A 161 -17.04 -0.10 4.64
CA ILE A 161 -16.46 0.87 3.71
C ILE A 161 -17.46 1.20 2.58
N ARG A 162 -18.18 0.20 2.06
CA ARG A 162 -19.14 0.35 0.95
C ARG A 162 -20.39 1.17 1.29
N GLN A 163 -20.59 1.54 2.56
CA GLN A 163 -21.59 2.52 2.94
C GLN A 163 -21.19 3.96 2.53
N TYR A 164 -19.91 4.21 2.30
CA TYR A 164 -19.33 5.54 2.09
C TYR A 164 -18.55 5.67 0.78
N SER A 165 -18.03 4.56 0.22
CA SER A 165 -17.07 4.61 -0.87
C SER A 165 -17.05 3.35 -1.73
N ASP A 166 -16.90 3.55 -3.05
CA ASP A 166 -16.64 2.48 -4.03
C ASP A 166 -15.14 2.36 -4.37
N ASN A 167 -14.28 3.07 -3.66
CA ASN A 167 -12.83 3.04 -3.89
C ASN A 167 -12.21 1.65 -3.73
N LEU A 168 -11.02 1.48 -4.30
CA LEU A 168 -10.27 0.21 -4.23
C LEU A 168 -10.02 -0.19 -2.77
N ILE A 169 -10.32 -1.46 -2.47
CA ILE A 169 -9.99 -2.10 -1.20
C ILE A 169 -8.93 -3.17 -1.43
N LEU A 170 -7.87 -3.15 -0.64
CA LEU A 170 -6.81 -4.15 -0.63
C LEU A 170 -7.06 -5.12 0.53
N VAL A 171 -7.03 -6.42 0.22
CA VAL A 171 -7.34 -7.49 1.17
C VAL A 171 -6.11 -8.35 1.40
N GLY A 172 -5.71 -8.47 2.66
CA GLY A 172 -4.62 -9.33 3.11
C GLY A 172 -4.91 -10.81 2.92
N ASN A 173 -3.87 -11.63 2.93
CA ASN A 173 -3.96 -13.08 2.77
C ASN A 173 -2.90 -13.81 3.61
N PRO A 174 -3.03 -15.14 3.84
CA PRO A 174 -2.17 -15.86 4.75
C PRO A 174 -0.68 -15.79 4.42
N ASN A 175 0.14 -16.00 5.46
CA ASN A 175 1.60 -16.09 5.35
C ASN A 175 2.24 -14.78 4.90
N TRP A 176 1.93 -13.69 5.63
CA TRP A 176 2.45 -12.34 5.36
C TRP A 176 2.19 -11.90 3.92
N ASP A 177 0.94 -12.04 3.48
CA ASP A 177 0.49 -11.67 2.12
C ASP A 177 1.23 -12.39 0.97
N GLN A 178 1.68 -13.62 1.20
CA GLN A 178 2.42 -14.42 0.21
C GLN A 178 1.58 -15.51 -0.46
N LYS A 179 0.29 -15.65 -0.10
CA LYS A 179 -0.57 -16.70 -0.63
C LYS A 179 -1.90 -16.19 -1.22
N PRO A 180 -1.92 -15.17 -2.06
CA PRO A 180 -3.18 -14.63 -2.60
C PRO A 180 -3.98 -15.67 -3.39
N HIS A 181 -3.34 -16.69 -3.95
CA HIS A 181 -3.99 -17.76 -4.71
C HIS A 181 -4.99 -18.61 -3.91
N VAL A 182 -4.95 -18.56 -2.56
CA VAL A 182 -5.93 -19.30 -1.73
C VAL A 182 -7.34 -18.73 -1.84
N ALA A 183 -7.47 -17.50 -2.32
CA ALA A 183 -8.76 -16.85 -2.54
C ALA A 183 -9.47 -17.29 -3.82
N ILE A 184 -8.80 -18.00 -4.74
CA ILE A 184 -9.40 -18.45 -6.00
C ILE A 184 -10.62 -19.35 -5.74
N GLY A 185 -11.78 -18.96 -6.30
CA GLY A 185 -13.05 -19.69 -6.13
C GLY A 185 -13.69 -19.51 -4.76
N ASN A 186 -13.13 -18.65 -3.92
CA ASN A 186 -13.67 -18.29 -2.61
C ASN A 186 -13.28 -16.86 -2.25
N GLU A 187 -13.52 -15.95 -3.21
CA GLU A 187 -13.20 -14.54 -3.15
C GLU A 187 -14.03 -13.84 -2.05
N VAL A 188 -13.60 -12.65 -1.65
CA VAL A 188 -14.40 -11.77 -0.78
C VAL A 188 -15.64 -11.26 -1.52
N GLU A 189 -16.66 -10.90 -0.76
CA GLU A 189 -17.91 -10.35 -1.27
C GLU A 189 -17.80 -8.83 -1.34
N ASP A 190 -17.84 -8.27 -2.55
CA ASP A 190 -17.81 -6.82 -2.76
C ASP A 190 -18.83 -6.41 -3.83
N PRO A 191 -19.90 -5.67 -3.46
CA PRO A 191 -20.91 -5.21 -4.43
C PRO A 191 -20.37 -4.22 -5.46
N ALA A 192 -19.30 -3.48 -5.16
CA ALA A 192 -18.64 -2.56 -6.08
C ALA A 192 -17.67 -3.26 -7.04
N HIS A 193 -17.33 -4.54 -6.81
CA HIS A 193 -16.36 -5.30 -7.59
C HIS A 193 -15.00 -4.57 -7.73
N ASN A 194 -14.57 -3.85 -6.69
CA ASN A 194 -13.36 -3.03 -6.69
C ASN A 194 -12.43 -3.42 -5.53
N VAL A 195 -11.99 -4.70 -5.55
CA VAL A 195 -11.06 -5.28 -4.57
C VAL A 195 -9.83 -5.81 -5.29
N ALA A 196 -8.66 -5.67 -4.67
CA ALA A 196 -7.44 -6.39 -5.03
C ALA A 196 -6.88 -7.12 -3.80
N TYR A 197 -6.10 -8.16 -4.07
CA TYR A 197 -5.43 -8.93 -3.01
C TYR A 197 -4.00 -8.46 -2.87
N THR A 198 -3.55 -8.26 -1.63
CA THR A 198 -2.19 -7.83 -1.36
C THR A 198 -1.18 -8.92 -1.71
N PHE A 199 0.02 -8.50 -2.04
CA PHE A 199 1.18 -9.38 -2.14
C PHE A 199 2.40 -8.67 -1.58
N HIS A 200 3.10 -9.31 -0.63
CA HIS A 200 4.29 -8.75 0.01
C HIS A 200 5.52 -9.61 -0.28
N TYR A 201 6.65 -8.95 -0.51
CA TYR A 201 7.92 -9.63 -0.67
C TYR A 201 9.11 -8.76 -0.23
N TYR A 202 10.20 -9.43 0.12
CA TYR A 202 11.51 -8.83 0.37
C TYR A 202 12.54 -9.54 -0.50
N ALA A 203 13.19 -8.81 -1.41
CA ALA A 203 14.02 -9.39 -2.47
C ALA A 203 15.19 -10.23 -1.94
N GLY A 204 15.69 -9.89 -0.75
CA GLY A 204 16.75 -10.64 -0.08
C GLY A 204 16.30 -11.96 0.55
N THR A 205 14.98 -12.16 0.76
CA THR A 205 14.43 -13.34 1.44
C THR A 205 13.59 -14.21 0.49
N HIS A 206 12.76 -13.58 -0.32
CA HIS A 206 11.73 -14.24 -1.12
C HIS A 206 12.19 -14.45 -2.56
N GLY A 207 11.55 -15.38 -3.27
CA GLY A 207 11.99 -15.77 -4.60
C GLY A 207 10.90 -16.36 -5.50
N LYS A 208 11.26 -17.41 -6.23
CA LYS A 208 10.40 -18.04 -7.23
C LYS A 208 9.12 -18.64 -6.63
N TRP A 209 9.18 -19.11 -5.39
CA TRP A 209 8.03 -19.76 -4.77
C TRP A 209 6.91 -18.73 -4.51
N GLU A 210 7.26 -17.57 -3.95
CA GLU A 210 6.32 -16.51 -3.65
C GLU A 210 5.74 -15.91 -4.94
N ARG A 211 6.60 -15.62 -5.94
CA ARG A 211 6.13 -15.19 -7.26
C ARG A 211 5.16 -16.20 -7.88
N GLY A 212 5.46 -17.49 -7.78
CA GLY A 212 4.57 -18.55 -8.28
C GLY A 212 3.19 -18.58 -7.62
N ASN A 213 3.09 -18.19 -6.35
CA ASN A 213 1.79 -18.05 -5.67
C ASN A 213 0.99 -16.86 -6.22
N ALA A 214 1.64 -15.71 -6.40
CA ALA A 214 1.00 -14.54 -6.99
C ALA A 214 0.62 -14.78 -8.46
N GLU A 215 1.47 -15.43 -9.25
CA GLU A 215 1.16 -15.80 -10.63
C GLU A 215 -0.05 -16.74 -10.75
N LYS A 216 -0.20 -17.67 -9.81
CA LYS A 216 -1.41 -18.52 -9.75
C LYS A 216 -2.66 -17.67 -9.51
N ALA A 217 -2.58 -16.70 -8.59
CA ALA A 217 -3.68 -15.80 -8.32
C ALA A 217 -4.04 -14.96 -9.56
N ILE A 218 -3.05 -14.35 -10.23
CA ILE A 218 -3.24 -13.57 -11.46
C ILE A 218 -3.86 -14.42 -12.58
N LYS A 219 -3.34 -15.64 -12.80
CA LYS A 219 -3.88 -16.58 -13.80
C LYS A 219 -5.29 -17.07 -13.44
N GLY A 220 -5.62 -17.10 -12.15
CA GLY A 220 -6.96 -17.38 -11.62
C GLY A 220 -7.92 -16.19 -11.72
N GLY A 221 -7.49 -15.05 -12.27
CA GLY A 221 -8.31 -13.85 -12.47
C GLY A 221 -8.36 -12.90 -11.28
N LEU A 222 -7.54 -13.12 -10.24
CA LEU A 222 -7.51 -12.24 -9.08
C LEU A 222 -6.65 -11.00 -9.36
N PRO A 223 -7.14 -9.78 -9.08
CA PRO A 223 -6.32 -8.57 -9.10
C PRO A 223 -5.31 -8.59 -7.96
N ILE A 224 -4.05 -8.26 -8.25
CA ILE A 224 -2.97 -8.22 -7.25
C ILE A 224 -2.40 -6.82 -7.14
N PHE A 225 -2.16 -6.37 -5.91
CA PHE A 225 -1.45 -5.15 -5.58
C PHE A 225 -0.28 -5.48 -4.65
N VAL A 226 0.93 -5.05 -4.99
CA VAL A 226 2.11 -5.24 -4.15
C VAL A 226 2.19 -4.08 -3.16
N SER A 227 1.34 -4.09 -2.13
CA SER A 227 1.20 -2.97 -1.20
C SER A 227 2.42 -2.77 -0.29
N GLU A 228 3.27 -3.80 -0.17
CA GLU A 228 4.57 -3.69 0.51
C GLU A 228 5.62 -4.56 -0.15
N TRP A 229 6.81 -3.98 -0.41
CA TRP A 229 7.97 -4.75 -0.83
C TRP A 229 9.28 -4.11 -0.36
N GLY A 230 10.28 -4.93 -0.04
CA GLY A 230 11.57 -4.45 0.44
C GLY A 230 12.74 -4.90 -0.42
N THR A 231 13.77 -4.05 -0.50
CA THR A 231 15.01 -4.31 -1.26
C THR A 231 15.95 -5.30 -0.57
N GLY A 232 15.89 -5.37 0.76
CA GLY A 232 16.73 -6.20 1.61
C GLY A 232 16.05 -7.50 2.05
N THR A 233 16.38 -7.95 3.26
CA THR A 233 15.77 -9.14 3.90
C THR A 233 14.54 -8.77 4.72
N ALA A 234 13.62 -9.72 4.90
CA ALA A 234 12.37 -9.52 5.63
C ALA A 234 12.53 -9.19 7.12
N ASP A 235 13.70 -9.41 7.69
CA ASP A 235 14.06 -9.00 9.06
C ASP A 235 14.57 -7.54 9.15
N GLY A 236 14.56 -6.81 8.04
CA GLY A 236 15.00 -5.42 7.93
C GLY A 236 16.53 -5.21 7.95
N LYS A 237 17.35 -6.26 7.98
CA LYS A 237 18.81 -6.14 8.19
C LYS A 237 19.67 -6.26 6.93
N GLY A 238 19.18 -6.96 5.92
CA GLY A 238 19.96 -7.27 4.72
C GLY A 238 20.19 -6.03 3.86
N THR A 239 21.37 -5.94 3.26
CA THR A 239 21.66 -4.95 2.22
C THR A 239 20.95 -5.31 0.91
N PRO A 240 20.57 -4.33 0.08
CA PRO A 240 19.99 -4.59 -1.23
C PRO A 240 20.93 -5.41 -2.12
N ASP A 241 20.39 -6.40 -2.79
CA ASP A 241 21.04 -7.14 -3.87
C ASP A 241 20.42 -6.65 -5.20
N PRO A 242 21.15 -5.87 -6.02
CA PRO A 242 20.59 -5.27 -7.24
C PRO A 242 20.05 -6.30 -8.23
N GLU A 243 20.71 -7.46 -8.38
CA GLU A 243 20.26 -8.50 -9.34
C GLU A 243 18.95 -9.13 -8.90
N LYS A 244 18.81 -9.49 -7.62
CA LYS A 244 17.56 -10.01 -7.08
C LYS A 244 16.42 -9.01 -7.18
N ASN A 245 16.70 -7.74 -6.86
CA ASN A 245 15.72 -6.68 -6.97
C ASN A 245 15.28 -6.47 -8.43
N GLN A 246 16.20 -6.52 -9.39
CA GLN A 246 15.86 -6.40 -10.80
C GLN A 246 14.92 -7.52 -11.27
N VAL A 247 15.15 -8.77 -10.84
CA VAL A 247 14.25 -9.90 -11.15
C VAL A 247 12.82 -9.65 -10.65
N TRP A 248 12.67 -9.03 -9.46
CA TRP A 248 11.36 -8.67 -8.93
C TRP A 248 10.72 -7.51 -9.68
N GLN A 249 11.49 -6.50 -10.07
CA GLN A 249 10.99 -5.36 -10.83
C GLN A 249 10.54 -5.79 -12.23
N ASP A 250 11.33 -6.61 -12.93
CA ASP A 250 10.98 -7.15 -14.24
C ASP A 250 9.67 -7.96 -14.17
N TRP A 251 9.49 -8.75 -13.11
CA TRP A 251 8.28 -9.50 -12.86
C TRP A 251 7.06 -8.57 -12.59
N MET A 252 7.24 -7.52 -11.78
CA MET A 252 6.16 -6.54 -11.55
C MET A 252 5.81 -5.77 -12.83
N ASP A 253 6.79 -5.44 -13.65
CA ASP A 253 6.57 -4.77 -14.93
C ASP A 253 5.87 -5.70 -15.94
N GLU A 254 6.22 -7.00 -15.98
CA GLU A 254 5.57 -8.00 -16.84
C GLU A 254 4.06 -8.10 -16.54
N TYR A 255 3.69 -8.14 -15.26
CA TYR A 255 2.29 -8.24 -14.84
C TYR A 255 1.64 -6.88 -14.57
N LYS A 256 2.35 -5.77 -14.79
CA LYS A 256 1.91 -4.38 -14.54
C LYS A 256 1.36 -4.17 -13.12
N LEU A 257 2.03 -4.72 -12.13
CA LEU A 257 1.61 -4.66 -10.73
C LEU A 257 1.92 -3.30 -10.13
N SER A 258 0.91 -2.65 -9.58
CA SER A 258 1.07 -1.46 -8.76
C SER A 258 1.76 -1.81 -7.44
N SER A 259 2.59 -0.90 -6.90
CA SER A 259 3.42 -1.25 -5.75
C SER A 259 3.82 -0.07 -4.86
N ALA A 260 4.08 -0.35 -3.57
CA ALA A 260 4.66 0.58 -2.60
C ALA A 260 5.88 -0.04 -1.91
N ASN A 261 7.02 0.63 -1.97
CA ASN A 261 8.27 0.15 -1.36
C ASN A 261 8.31 0.43 0.15
N TRP A 262 8.71 -0.55 0.92
CA TRP A 262 9.06 -0.41 2.33
C TRP A 262 10.54 -0.07 2.49
N SER A 263 10.93 1.14 3.01
CA SER A 263 10.06 2.20 3.46
C SER A 263 10.67 3.59 3.25
N ALA A 264 9.79 4.57 3.07
CA ALA A 264 10.15 5.99 3.13
C ALA A 264 10.42 6.42 4.57
N SER A 265 11.57 6.07 5.08
CA SER A 265 12.00 6.33 6.47
C SER A 265 13.51 6.52 6.57
N ARG A 266 13.95 7.05 7.71
CA ARG A 266 15.35 7.08 8.13
C ARG A 266 15.59 6.20 9.37
N ILE A 267 14.85 5.12 9.47
CA ILE A 267 15.03 4.09 10.50
C ILE A 267 16.32 3.32 10.20
N ASN A 268 16.96 2.81 11.23
CA ASN A 268 18.17 2.01 11.04
C ASN A 268 17.84 0.58 10.60
N GLU A 269 17.39 0.47 9.36
CA GLU A 269 17.07 -0.79 8.68
C GLU A 269 17.65 -0.79 7.27
N GLY A 270 17.99 -1.97 6.76
CA GLY A 270 18.53 -2.13 5.40
C GLY A 270 17.53 -1.75 4.29
N SER A 271 16.23 -1.78 4.57
CA SER A 271 15.14 -1.37 3.67
C SER A 271 14.81 0.13 3.75
N ALA A 272 15.30 0.87 4.75
CA ALA A 272 15.07 2.30 4.86
C ALA A 272 15.64 3.04 3.65
N ALA A 273 14.83 3.85 2.98
CA ALA A 273 15.25 4.56 1.78
C ALA A 273 16.12 5.79 2.08
N PHE A 274 16.02 6.36 3.28
CA PHE A 274 16.65 7.63 3.61
C PHE A 274 17.70 7.48 4.73
N ALA A 275 18.83 8.16 4.56
CA ALA A 275 19.86 8.26 5.55
C ALA A 275 19.47 9.23 6.68
N ASN A 276 20.17 9.18 7.82
CA ASN A 276 19.85 9.99 9.00
C ASN A 276 19.95 11.51 8.74
N GLU A 277 20.75 11.92 7.76
CA GLU A 277 20.97 13.31 7.36
C GLU A 277 19.79 13.89 6.58
N SER A 278 18.82 13.06 6.17
CA SER A 278 17.63 13.49 5.46
C SER A 278 16.79 14.44 6.30
N THR A 279 16.27 15.46 5.64
CA THR A 279 15.33 16.45 6.19
C THR A 279 13.99 16.39 5.44
N LEU A 280 13.01 17.20 5.85
CA LEU A 280 11.75 17.34 5.12
C LEU A 280 11.91 18.00 3.75
N ASP A 281 13.01 18.72 3.50
CA ASP A 281 13.24 19.43 2.24
C ASP A 281 14.18 18.67 1.30
N THR A 282 15.10 17.86 1.86
CA THR A 282 16.15 17.18 1.11
C THR A 282 16.34 15.76 1.62
N LEU A 283 16.18 14.79 0.72
CA LEU A 283 16.42 13.37 1.01
C LEU A 283 17.87 13.01 0.65
N VAL A 284 18.55 12.37 1.58
CA VAL A 284 19.82 11.68 1.35
C VAL A 284 19.51 10.20 1.28
N PHE A 285 19.83 9.56 0.16
CA PHE A 285 19.42 8.19 -0.09
C PHE A 285 20.42 7.19 0.47
N THR A 286 19.91 6.11 1.05
CA THR A 286 20.67 4.89 1.34
C THR A 286 20.88 4.08 0.06
N PRO A 287 21.68 3.00 0.06
CA PRO A 287 21.74 2.08 -1.09
C PRO A 287 20.35 1.53 -1.49
N SER A 288 19.47 1.27 -0.51
CA SER A 288 18.07 0.91 -0.76
C SER A 288 17.32 2.04 -1.48
N GLY A 289 17.44 3.25 -0.96
CA GLY A 289 16.79 4.44 -1.53
C GLY A 289 17.23 4.75 -2.96
N GLU A 290 18.53 4.65 -3.27
CA GLU A 290 19.04 4.85 -4.62
C GLU A 290 18.48 3.81 -5.61
N LEU A 291 18.44 2.54 -5.18
CA LEU A 291 17.89 1.47 -5.99
C LEU A 291 16.39 1.69 -6.27
N VAL A 292 15.60 1.97 -5.23
CA VAL A 292 14.17 2.25 -5.35
C VAL A 292 13.91 3.48 -6.24
N LYS A 293 14.68 4.55 -6.04
CA LYS A 293 14.59 5.75 -6.88
C LYS A 293 14.82 5.45 -8.36
N SER A 294 15.75 4.55 -8.68
CA SER A 294 15.99 4.13 -10.05
C SER A 294 14.78 3.41 -10.67
N PHE A 295 14.04 2.65 -9.89
CA PHE A 295 12.82 1.97 -10.33
C PHE A 295 11.64 2.95 -10.49
N LEU A 296 11.48 3.88 -9.54
CA LEU A 296 10.45 4.92 -9.59
C LEU A 296 10.71 5.95 -10.70
N ALA A 297 11.95 6.09 -11.17
CA ALA A 297 12.26 6.95 -12.33
C ALA A 297 11.54 6.54 -13.62
N LYS A 298 11.03 5.30 -13.71
CA LYS A 298 10.18 4.80 -14.81
C LYS A 298 8.78 5.40 -14.81
N ASN A 299 8.34 6.01 -13.68
CA ASN A 299 7.04 6.65 -13.60
C ASN A 299 6.95 7.81 -14.60
N PRO A 300 5.81 7.97 -15.31
CA PRO A 300 5.64 9.07 -16.23
C PRO A 300 5.64 10.43 -15.49
N ASP A 301 6.07 11.48 -16.16
CA ASP A 301 6.03 12.83 -15.60
C ASP A 301 4.60 13.38 -15.54
N THR A 302 3.73 12.90 -16.43
CA THR A 302 2.30 13.26 -16.49
C THR A 302 1.48 12.09 -16.98
N TYR A 303 0.26 11.93 -16.45
CA TYR A 303 -0.76 11.04 -17.01
C TYR A 303 -1.64 11.80 -18.00
N GLU A 304 -2.05 11.13 -19.09
CA GLU A 304 -3.12 11.68 -19.91
C GLU A 304 -4.41 11.77 -19.10
N ALA A 305 -5.04 12.94 -19.10
CA ALA A 305 -6.33 13.10 -18.43
C ALA A 305 -7.35 12.12 -19.02
N CYS A 306 -8.10 11.43 -18.18
CA CYS A 306 -9.25 10.67 -18.64
C CYS A 306 -10.16 11.58 -19.44
N ALA A 307 -10.56 11.14 -20.64
CA ALA A 307 -11.55 11.89 -21.42
C ALA A 307 -12.81 12.03 -20.56
N THR A 308 -13.16 13.26 -20.22
CA THR A 308 -14.46 13.54 -19.60
C THR A 308 -15.54 13.13 -20.57
N LYS A 309 -16.41 12.21 -20.14
CA LYS A 309 -17.63 11.86 -20.89
C LYS A 309 -18.64 12.98 -20.83
#